data_1d08c55d82c9bc540d9e086ba6b34235
#
_entry.id   1d08c55d82c9bc540d9e086ba6b34235
#
_cell.length_a   1.000
_cell.length_b   1.000
_cell.length_c   1.000
_cell.angle_alpha   90.00
_cell.angle_beta   90.00
_cell.angle_gamma   90.00
#
_symmetry.space_group_name_H-M   'P 1'
#
loop_
_entity.id
_entity.type
_entity.pdbx_description
1 polymer ?
#
loop_
_entity_poly.entity_id
_entity_poly.type
_entity_poly.pdbx_seq_one_letter_code
_entity_poly.pdbx_strand_id
1 'polypeptide(L)'
;MRCPNCEQGELVESRENYHYQECGLSNVTLAGILVRKCPSCGNILPKIPSIEGLHDSIALALIKKPERLVPQEIVFLRKYLGWSGTDFAKNMHCDRAQISKWEHGKVKMSKPYELLLREMVASGKKIEDYQRAEAALKQTFKPRSMLLELQNKSWKQAA
;
A
#
# COMPACT_ATOMS: atom_id res chain seq x y z
N MET A 1 23.38 -23.01 -13.24
CA MET A 1 23.61 -22.12 -12.09
C MET A 1 23.48 -22.92 -10.82
N ARG A 2 24.49 -22.96 -9.98
CA ARG A 2 24.46 -23.70 -8.72
C ARG A 2 23.51 -23.07 -7.71
N CYS A 3 22.90 -23.90 -6.90
CA CYS A 3 21.97 -23.45 -5.87
C CYS A 3 22.71 -22.66 -4.78
N PRO A 4 22.32 -21.43 -4.46
CA PRO A 4 23.00 -20.63 -3.42
C PRO A 4 22.77 -21.15 -2.00
N ASN A 5 21.80 -22.04 -1.81
CA ASN A 5 21.48 -22.57 -0.48
C ASN A 5 22.28 -23.83 -0.12
N CYS A 6 22.48 -24.75 -1.07
CA CYS A 6 23.18 -26.02 -0.77
C CYS A 6 24.48 -26.19 -1.55
N GLU A 7 24.74 -25.36 -2.55
CA GLU A 7 25.92 -25.35 -3.43
C GLU A 7 26.15 -26.66 -4.22
N GLN A 8 25.34 -27.69 -4.00
CA GLN A 8 25.47 -29.02 -4.59
C GLN A 8 24.57 -29.25 -5.80
N GLY A 9 23.36 -28.68 -5.78
CA GLY A 9 22.39 -28.86 -6.86
C GLY A 9 22.46 -27.79 -7.92
N GLU A 10 22.16 -28.16 -9.17
CA GLU A 10 21.88 -27.18 -10.22
C GLU A 10 20.42 -26.77 -10.23
N LEU A 11 20.18 -25.46 -10.39
CA LEU A 11 18.82 -24.92 -10.43
C LEU A 11 18.15 -25.26 -11.76
N VAL A 12 16.94 -25.81 -11.68
CA VAL A 12 16.08 -26.07 -12.83
C VAL A 12 15.07 -24.95 -12.96
N GLU A 13 14.96 -24.36 -14.14
CA GLU A 13 14.01 -23.29 -14.44
C GLU A 13 12.71 -23.87 -15.01
N SER A 14 11.58 -23.34 -14.52
CA SER A 14 10.25 -23.63 -15.05
C SER A 14 9.36 -22.40 -14.97
N ARG A 15 8.34 -22.34 -15.85
CA ARG A 15 7.27 -21.34 -15.71
C ARG A 15 6.10 -21.99 -14.99
N GLU A 16 5.70 -21.38 -13.86
CA GLU A 16 4.61 -21.90 -13.05
C GLU A 16 3.90 -20.78 -12.29
N ASN A 17 2.76 -21.11 -11.72
CA ASN A 17 2.07 -20.22 -10.80
C ASN A 17 2.79 -20.24 -9.45
N TYR A 18 3.11 -19.07 -8.94
CA TYR A 18 3.82 -18.89 -7.67
C TYR A 18 2.91 -18.21 -6.65
N HIS A 19 2.77 -18.84 -5.49
CA HIS A 19 2.02 -18.26 -4.38
C HIS A 19 2.90 -17.23 -3.64
N TYR A 20 2.61 -15.95 -3.85
CA TYR A 20 3.41 -14.85 -3.34
C TYR A 20 2.93 -14.42 -1.96
N GLN A 21 3.63 -14.85 -0.92
CA GLN A 21 3.31 -14.54 0.48
C GLN A 21 4.22 -13.47 1.09
N GLU A 22 5.31 -13.14 0.45
CA GLU A 22 6.34 -12.23 0.94
C GLU A 22 5.82 -10.82 1.18
N CYS A 23 4.73 -10.45 0.53
CA CYS A 23 4.04 -9.18 0.76
C CYS A 23 3.16 -9.15 2.03
N GLY A 24 3.02 -10.28 2.73
CA GLY A 24 2.18 -10.43 3.92
C GLY A 24 0.71 -10.76 3.63
N LEU A 25 0.34 -10.94 2.36
CA LEU A 25 -1.00 -11.37 1.93
C LEU A 25 -0.96 -12.86 1.57
N SER A 26 -1.95 -13.62 2.02
CA SER A 26 -2.00 -15.08 1.81
C SER A 26 -2.70 -15.52 0.51
N ASN A 27 -3.27 -14.59 -0.24
CA ASN A 27 -4.16 -14.85 -1.38
C ASN A 27 -3.65 -14.28 -2.71
N VAL A 28 -2.35 -13.99 -2.82
CA VAL A 28 -1.75 -13.49 -4.06
C VAL A 28 -1.03 -14.62 -4.78
N THR A 29 -1.41 -14.85 -6.03
CA THR A 29 -0.78 -15.83 -6.92
C THR A 29 -0.28 -15.13 -8.17
N LEU A 30 1.01 -15.32 -8.48
CA LEU A 30 1.63 -14.79 -9.69
C LEU A 30 1.57 -15.88 -10.76
N ALA A 31 0.86 -15.62 -11.85
CA ALA A 31 0.66 -16.60 -12.91
C ALA A 31 1.87 -16.66 -13.86
N GLY A 32 2.36 -17.89 -14.12
CA GLY A 32 3.32 -18.15 -15.18
C GLY A 32 4.67 -17.43 -15.06
N ILE A 33 5.10 -17.13 -13.84
CA ILE A 33 6.43 -16.52 -13.63
C ILE A 33 7.55 -17.56 -13.74
N LEU A 34 8.76 -17.10 -13.99
CA LEU A 34 9.94 -17.95 -13.99
C LEU A 34 10.33 -18.30 -12.56
N VAL A 35 10.39 -19.58 -12.26
CA VAL A 35 10.79 -20.09 -10.94
C VAL A 35 11.98 -21.03 -11.12
N ARG A 36 13.00 -20.87 -10.28
CA ARG A 36 14.15 -21.76 -10.20
C ARG A 36 14.03 -22.65 -8.96
N LYS A 37 14.14 -23.96 -9.16
CA LYS A 37 14.06 -24.93 -8.07
C LYS A 37 15.33 -25.75 -8.01
N CYS A 38 15.79 -26.00 -6.79
CA CYS A 38 16.90 -26.90 -6.56
C CYS A 38 16.38 -28.32 -6.30
N PRO A 39 16.70 -29.31 -7.14
CA PRO A 39 16.26 -30.69 -6.92
C PRO A 39 16.92 -31.34 -5.69
N SER A 40 18.06 -30.84 -5.24
CA SER A 40 18.80 -31.42 -4.12
C SER A 40 18.31 -30.96 -2.75
N CYS A 41 17.91 -29.68 -2.59
CA CYS A 41 17.48 -29.12 -1.30
C CYS A 41 16.07 -28.52 -1.30
N GLY A 42 15.38 -28.53 -2.44
CA GLY A 42 14.02 -28.00 -2.57
C GLY A 42 13.93 -26.46 -2.52
N ASN A 43 15.06 -25.74 -2.50
CA ASN A 43 15.04 -24.27 -2.48
C ASN A 43 14.36 -23.71 -3.73
N ILE A 44 13.47 -22.75 -3.53
CA ILE A 44 12.65 -22.11 -4.57
C ILE A 44 13.04 -20.65 -4.69
N LEU A 45 13.39 -20.20 -5.88
CA LEU A 45 13.81 -18.85 -6.21
C LEU A 45 12.90 -18.30 -7.33
N PRO A 46 11.83 -17.57 -6.99
CA PRO A 46 11.00 -16.93 -7.99
C PRO A 46 11.73 -15.72 -8.60
N LYS A 47 11.61 -15.55 -9.89
CA LYS A 47 12.05 -14.34 -10.59
C LYS A 47 10.84 -13.43 -10.79
N ILE A 48 10.68 -12.45 -9.90
CA ILE A 48 9.58 -11.50 -9.93
C ILE A 48 10.07 -10.21 -10.58
N PRO A 49 9.68 -9.93 -11.83
CA PRO A 49 10.05 -8.67 -12.48
C PRO A 49 9.19 -7.53 -11.93
N SER A 50 9.76 -6.31 -11.92
CA SER A 50 9.02 -5.09 -11.53
C SER A 50 8.23 -5.24 -10.22
N ILE A 51 8.94 -5.52 -9.13
CA ILE A 51 8.31 -5.72 -7.81
C ILE A 51 7.47 -4.51 -7.37
N GLU A 52 7.91 -3.29 -7.69
CA GLU A 52 7.16 -2.07 -7.41
C GLU A 52 5.85 -2.03 -8.18
N GLY A 53 5.88 -2.32 -9.48
CA GLY A 53 4.68 -2.42 -10.31
C GLY A 53 3.71 -3.53 -9.85
N LEU A 54 4.24 -4.64 -9.32
CA LEU A 54 3.42 -5.68 -8.69
C LEU A 54 2.70 -5.13 -7.46
N HIS A 55 3.41 -4.43 -6.59
CA HIS A 55 2.82 -3.83 -5.38
C HIS A 55 1.81 -2.74 -5.72
N ASP A 56 2.05 -1.94 -6.75
CA ASP A 56 1.06 -0.99 -7.28
C ASP A 56 -0.23 -1.69 -7.71
N SER A 57 -0.11 -2.79 -8.44
CA SER A 57 -1.27 -3.57 -8.90
C SER A 57 -2.05 -4.20 -7.74
N ILE A 58 -1.35 -4.71 -6.73
CA ILE A 58 -1.99 -5.25 -5.52
C ILE A 58 -2.72 -4.13 -4.77
N ALA A 59 -2.07 -2.98 -4.55
CA ALA A 59 -2.67 -1.84 -3.88
C ALA A 59 -3.94 -1.36 -4.58
N LEU A 60 -3.90 -1.22 -5.91
CA LEU A 60 -5.07 -0.85 -6.72
C LEU A 60 -6.21 -1.87 -6.59
N ALA A 61 -5.91 -3.16 -6.61
CA ALA A 61 -6.92 -4.20 -6.43
C ALA A 61 -7.59 -4.11 -5.06
N LEU A 62 -6.80 -3.87 -4.01
CA LEU A 62 -7.30 -3.75 -2.63
C LEU A 62 -8.22 -2.53 -2.45
N ILE A 63 -7.85 -1.36 -2.98
CA ILE A 63 -8.67 -0.16 -2.82
C ILE A 63 -9.93 -0.14 -3.69
N LYS A 64 -9.97 -0.96 -4.74
CA LYS A 64 -11.14 -1.08 -5.64
C LYS A 64 -12.10 -2.19 -5.24
N LYS A 65 -11.69 -3.12 -4.39
CA LYS A 65 -12.58 -4.21 -3.98
C LYS A 65 -13.80 -3.69 -3.21
N PRO A 66 -14.99 -4.28 -3.39
CA PRO A 66 -16.19 -3.87 -2.66
C PRO A 66 -16.20 -4.30 -1.20
N GLU A 67 -15.48 -5.37 -0.86
CA GLU A 67 -15.39 -5.88 0.51
C GLU A 67 -14.52 -4.97 1.38
N ARG A 68 -14.77 -5.01 2.68
CA ARG A 68 -13.98 -4.29 3.67
C ARG A 68 -12.55 -4.84 3.76
N LEU A 69 -11.61 -3.98 4.10
CA LEU A 69 -10.21 -4.37 4.26
C LEU A 69 -10.04 -5.27 5.50
N VAL A 70 -9.29 -6.35 5.33
CA VAL A 70 -8.87 -7.21 6.43
C VAL A 70 -7.53 -6.70 7.04
N PRO A 71 -7.17 -7.12 8.28
CA PRO A 71 -5.98 -6.60 8.96
C PRO A 71 -4.68 -6.67 8.14
N GLN A 72 -4.45 -7.76 7.43
CA GLN A 72 -3.25 -7.94 6.61
C GLN A 72 -3.20 -6.96 5.44
N GLU A 73 -4.35 -6.62 4.86
CA GLU A 73 -4.45 -5.63 3.79
C GLU A 73 -4.21 -4.20 4.30
N ILE A 74 -4.66 -3.90 5.50
CA ILE A 74 -4.36 -2.61 6.17
C ILE A 74 -2.85 -2.45 6.36
N VAL A 75 -2.18 -3.50 6.86
CA VAL A 75 -0.71 -3.52 7.01
C VAL A 75 -0.01 -3.34 5.67
N PHE A 76 -0.49 -4.05 4.63
CA PHE A 76 0.07 -3.94 3.28
C PHE A 76 -0.02 -2.52 2.75
N LEU A 77 -1.21 -1.90 2.83
CA LEU A 77 -1.42 -0.53 2.33
C LEU A 77 -0.62 0.51 3.12
N ARG A 78 -0.49 0.35 4.44
CA ARG A 78 0.38 1.19 5.25
C ARG A 78 1.84 1.14 4.78
N LYS A 79 2.36 -0.06 4.59
CA LYS A 79 3.73 -0.27 4.10
C LYS A 79 3.90 0.22 2.66
N TYR A 80 2.89 0.04 1.82
CA TYR A 80 2.85 0.56 0.46
C TYR A 80 2.98 2.09 0.42
N LEU A 81 2.34 2.79 1.36
CA LEU A 81 2.49 4.24 1.53
C LEU A 81 3.84 4.64 2.14
N GLY A 82 4.68 3.70 2.56
CA GLY A 82 5.95 3.95 3.21
C GLY A 82 5.82 4.39 4.68
N TRP A 83 4.67 4.15 5.31
CA TRP A 83 4.40 4.59 6.67
C TRP A 83 4.84 3.55 7.71
N SER A 84 5.52 4.02 8.77
CA SER A 84 5.62 3.28 10.03
C SER A 84 4.25 3.24 10.73
N GLY A 85 4.12 2.44 11.77
CA GLY A 85 2.89 2.48 12.58
C GLY A 85 2.65 3.83 13.25
N THR A 86 3.72 4.54 13.61
CA THR A 86 3.67 5.90 14.16
C THR A 86 3.21 6.91 13.11
N ASP A 87 3.75 6.84 11.89
CA ASP A 87 3.31 7.68 10.77
C ASP A 87 1.83 7.45 10.45
N PHE A 88 1.40 6.20 10.46
CA PHE A 88 0.00 5.85 10.23
C PHE A 88 -0.93 6.47 11.27
N ALA A 89 -0.59 6.34 12.55
CA ALA A 89 -1.36 6.98 13.63
C ALA A 89 -1.43 8.50 13.46
N LYS A 90 -0.31 9.13 13.16
CA LYS A 90 -0.22 10.57 12.92
C LYS A 90 -1.07 11.00 11.73
N ASN A 91 -0.95 10.32 10.60
CA ASN A 91 -1.66 10.67 9.37
C ASN A 91 -3.17 10.35 9.43
N MET A 92 -3.57 9.39 10.27
CA MET A 92 -4.97 9.07 10.53
C MET A 92 -5.58 9.84 11.70
N HIS A 93 -4.80 10.71 12.35
CA HIS A 93 -5.24 11.46 13.54
C HIS A 93 -5.83 10.59 14.64
N CYS A 94 -5.18 9.46 14.91
CA CYS A 94 -5.55 8.54 15.98
C CYS A 94 -4.30 8.09 16.75
N ASP A 95 -4.51 7.42 17.88
CA ASP A 95 -3.38 6.93 18.66
C ASP A 95 -2.77 5.63 18.10
N ARG A 96 -1.55 5.34 18.50
CA ARG A 96 -0.81 4.15 18.06
C ARG A 96 -1.47 2.84 18.51
N ALA A 97 -2.16 2.85 19.66
CA ALA A 97 -2.89 1.69 20.16
C ALA A 97 -4.08 1.34 19.25
N GLN A 98 -4.75 2.33 18.68
CA GLN A 98 -5.84 2.13 17.73
C GLN A 98 -5.32 1.47 16.44
N ILE A 99 -4.18 1.93 15.90
CA ILE A 99 -3.54 1.30 14.74
C ILE A 99 -3.24 -0.17 15.02
N SER A 100 -2.64 -0.47 16.18
CA SER A 100 -2.32 -1.83 16.58
C SER A 100 -3.57 -2.72 16.64
N LYS A 101 -4.68 -2.22 17.16
CA LYS A 101 -5.94 -2.96 17.20
C LYS A 101 -6.47 -3.30 15.81
N TRP A 102 -6.38 -2.40 14.85
CA TRP A 102 -6.76 -2.66 13.46
C TRP A 102 -5.87 -3.70 12.79
N GLU A 103 -4.55 -3.54 12.93
CA GLU A 103 -3.57 -4.43 12.29
C GLU A 103 -3.56 -5.86 12.88
N HIS A 104 -3.96 -6.02 14.14
CA HIS A 104 -4.08 -7.33 14.80
C HIS A 104 -5.51 -7.89 14.79
N GLY A 105 -6.44 -7.23 14.14
CA GLY A 105 -7.83 -7.69 14.01
C GLY A 105 -8.65 -7.66 15.31
N LYS A 106 -8.17 -6.95 16.34
CA LYS A 106 -8.91 -6.81 17.62
C LYS A 106 -10.12 -5.91 17.50
N VAL A 107 -10.03 -4.91 16.63
CA VAL A 107 -11.13 -3.98 16.31
C VAL A 107 -11.12 -3.78 14.79
N LYS A 108 -12.31 -3.76 14.20
CA LYS A 108 -12.46 -3.44 12.77
C LYS A 108 -12.24 -1.95 12.54
N MET A 109 -11.51 -1.60 11.50
CA MET A 109 -11.37 -0.20 11.08
C MET A 109 -12.74 0.36 10.72
N SER A 110 -13.08 1.56 11.24
CA SER A 110 -14.34 2.19 10.89
C SER A 110 -14.35 2.64 9.42
N LYS A 111 -15.55 2.76 8.86
CA LYS A 111 -15.72 3.12 7.44
C LYS A 111 -15.02 4.43 7.05
N PRO A 112 -15.11 5.53 7.83
CA PRO A 112 -14.43 6.78 7.48
C PRO A 112 -12.91 6.63 7.37
N TYR A 113 -12.29 5.92 8.31
CA TYR A 113 -10.85 5.66 8.28
C TYR A 113 -10.44 4.79 7.10
N GLU A 114 -11.24 3.77 6.78
CA GLU A 114 -10.97 2.93 5.62
C GLU A 114 -11.08 3.70 4.31
N LEU A 115 -12.11 4.54 4.16
CA LEU A 115 -12.26 5.38 2.97
C LEU A 115 -11.12 6.38 2.84
N LEU A 116 -10.67 6.98 3.96
CA LEU A 116 -9.50 7.86 3.97
C LEU A 116 -8.22 7.14 3.52
N LEU A 117 -7.98 5.92 4.03
CA LEU A 117 -6.83 5.12 3.64
C LEU A 117 -6.87 4.78 2.14
N ARG A 118 -8.02 4.34 1.63
CA ARG A 118 -8.21 4.05 0.21
C ARG A 118 -7.96 5.28 -0.67
N GLU A 119 -8.44 6.44 -0.26
CA GLU A 119 -8.24 7.69 -0.98
C GLU A 119 -6.77 8.12 -0.99
N MET A 120 -6.06 7.99 0.12
CA MET A 120 -4.63 8.29 0.20
C MET A 120 -3.81 7.40 -0.74
N VAL A 121 -4.14 6.12 -0.81
CA VAL A 121 -3.51 5.19 -1.75
C VAL A 121 -3.84 5.55 -3.20
N ALA A 122 -5.11 5.84 -3.50
CA ALA A 122 -5.56 6.20 -4.85
C ALA A 122 -4.93 7.49 -5.36
N SER A 123 -4.80 8.49 -4.51
CA SER A 123 -4.24 9.79 -4.89
C SER A 123 -2.72 9.76 -5.09
N GLY A 124 -2.03 8.73 -4.60
CA GLY A 124 -0.57 8.63 -4.67
C GLY A 124 0.17 9.80 -4.01
N LYS A 125 -0.48 10.51 -3.09
CA LYS A 125 0.11 11.68 -2.42
C LYS A 125 1.30 11.25 -1.57
N LYS A 126 2.41 11.98 -1.72
CA LYS A 126 3.57 11.79 -0.86
C LYS A 126 3.27 12.20 0.57
N ILE A 127 3.90 11.54 1.52
CA ILE A 127 3.78 11.86 2.96
C ILE A 127 4.10 13.33 3.22
N GLU A 128 5.16 13.86 2.59
CA GLU A 128 5.57 15.24 2.75
C GLU A 128 4.48 16.24 2.34
N ASP A 129 3.76 15.96 1.26
CA ASP A 129 2.66 16.81 0.81
C ASP A 129 1.51 16.84 1.80
N TYR A 130 1.17 15.68 2.37
CA TYR A 130 0.17 15.59 3.43
C TYR A 130 0.60 16.32 4.70
N GLN A 131 1.82 16.10 5.17
CA GLN A 131 2.36 16.78 6.36
C GLN A 131 2.45 18.29 6.18
N ARG A 132 2.79 18.75 4.98
CA ARG A 132 2.81 20.17 4.65
C ARG A 132 1.41 20.78 4.69
N ALA A 133 0.41 20.09 4.13
CA ALA A 133 -0.98 20.53 4.18
C ALA A 133 -1.50 20.55 5.62
N GLU A 134 -1.20 19.55 6.42
CA GLU A 134 -1.58 19.48 7.84
C GLU A 134 -0.97 20.62 8.64
N ALA A 135 0.34 20.87 8.47
CA ALA A 135 1.04 21.97 9.16
C ALA A 135 0.49 23.36 8.81
N ALA A 136 -0.10 23.50 7.63
CA ALA A 136 -0.72 24.75 7.20
C ALA A 136 -2.13 24.99 7.79
N LEU A 137 -2.76 23.95 8.38
CA LEU A 137 -4.08 24.09 8.99
C LEU A 137 -4.01 24.92 10.28
N LYS A 138 -4.84 25.93 10.33
CA LYS A 138 -5.01 26.78 11.53
C LYS A 138 -6.07 26.19 12.44
N GLN A 139 -5.91 26.37 13.74
CA GLN A 139 -6.90 25.97 14.76
C GLN A 139 -8.14 26.88 14.80
N THR A 140 -8.19 27.90 13.96
CA THR A 140 -9.29 28.87 13.92
C THR A 140 -10.37 28.44 12.93
N PHE A 141 -11.62 28.56 13.36
CA PHE A 141 -12.80 28.32 12.53
C PHE A 141 -13.33 29.65 12.03
N LYS A 142 -12.92 30.02 10.82
CA LYS A 142 -13.30 31.32 10.24
C LYS A 142 -13.63 31.15 8.77
N PRO A 143 -14.80 31.63 8.30
CA PRO A 143 -15.10 31.64 6.88
C PRO A 143 -14.11 32.52 6.12
N ARG A 144 -13.74 32.11 4.93
CA ARG A 144 -12.85 32.85 4.05
C ARG A 144 -13.63 33.45 2.90
N SER A 145 -13.48 34.77 2.70
CA SER A 145 -14.01 35.41 1.51
C SER A 145 -13.24 34.98 0.27
N MET A 146 -13.95 34.70 -0.81
CA MET A 146 -13.37 34.32 -2.10
C MET A 146 -13.90 35.25 -3.17
N LEU A 147 -13.01 35.83 -3.97
CA LEU A 147 -13.32 36.56 -5.18
C LEU A 147 -12.99 35.67 -6.38
N LEU A 148 -13.99 35.31 -7.16
CA LEU A 148 -13.83 34.43 -8.32
C LEU A 148 -14.08 35.22 -9.60
N GLU A 149 -13.18 35.11 -10.56
CA GLU A 149 -13.25 35.74 -11.86
C GLU A 149 -13.34 34.70 -12.97
N LEU A 150 -14.16 35.01 -13.97
CA LEU A 150 -14.28 34.18 -15.17
C LEU A 150 -13.14 34.48 -16.14
N GLN A 151 -12.22 33.54 -16.33
CA GLN A 151 -11.11 33.63 -17.27
C GLN A 151 -11.14 32.48 -18.25
N ASN A 152 -11.19 32.74 -19.53
CA ASN A 152 -11.21 31.71 -20.58
C ASN A 152 -12.25 30.60 -20.35
N LYS A 153 -13.50 30.98 -20.02
CA LYS A 153 -14.62 30.07 -19.72
C LYS A 153 -14.43 29.20 -18.48
N SER A 154 -13.45 29.50 -17.61
CA SER A 154 -13.29 28.86 -16.33
C SER A 154 -13.21 29.86 -15.19
N TRP A 155 -13.73 29.50 -14.02
CA TRP A 155 -13.64 30.33 -12.83
C TRP A 155 -12.29 30.12 -12.16
N LYS A 156 -11.63 31.22 -11.80
CA LYS A 156 -10.37 31.24 -11.05
C LYS A 156 -10.47 32.21 -9.89
N GLN A 157 -9.77 31.88 -8.81
CA GLN A 157 -9.67 32.80 -7.68
C GLN A 157 -8.80 34.00 -8.09
N ALA A 158 -9.32 35.21 -7.89
CA ALA A 158 -8.58 36.44 -8.09
C ALA A 158 -7.43 36.54 -7.07
N ALA A 159 -6.33 37.13 -7.48
CA ALA A 159 -5.15 37.32 -6.64
C ALA A 159 -5.43 38.29 -5.46
#